data_2df400bdc5e24f9807dffddf86264d88
#
_entry.id   2df400bdc5e24f9807dffddf86264d88
#
_cell.length_a   1.000
_cell.length_b   1.000
_cell.length_c   1.000
_cell.angle_alpha   90.00
_cell.angle_beta   90.00
_cell.angle_gamma   90.00
#
_symmetry.space_group_name_H-M   'P 1'
#
loop_
_entity.id
_entity.type
_entity.pdbx_description
1 polymer ?
#
loop_
_entity_poly.entity_id
_entity_poly.type
_entity_poly.pdbx_seq_one_letter_code
_entity_poly.pdbx_strand_id
1 'polypeptide(L)' 'MAAQIFQNILPHADIEIIEEHFRNKNEVSGTAKKIADTLGLDEETQINSIRVGGIVGKHKVIFG' A
#
# COMPACT_ATOMS: atom_id res chain seq x y z
N MET A 1 11.19 5.27 15.08
CA MET A 1 10.39 6.00 14.11
C MET A 1 9.03 5.36 13.92
N ALA A 2 8.18 5.93 13.09
CA ALA A 2 6.79 5.48 12.94
C ALA A 2 6.69 3.99 12.56
N ALA A 3 7.53 3.53 11.61
CA ALA A 3 7.52 2.13 11.19
C ALA A 3 7.79 1.16 12.33
N GLN A 4 8.76 1.50 13.17
CA GLN A 4 9.09 0.64 14.32
C GLN A 4 7.97 0.63 15.35
N ILE A 5 7.29 1.76 15.55
CA ILE A 5 6.15 1.83 16.45
C ILE A 5 5.03 0.93 15.97
N PHE A 6 4.70 0.98 14.66
CA PHE A 6 3.69 0.10 14.08
C PHE A 6 4.06 -1.36 14.23
N GLN A 7 5.29 -1.72 13.93
CA GLN A 7 5.74 -3.11 14.04
C GLN A 7 5.68 -3.62 15.48
N ASN A 8 5.96 -2.77 16.45
CA ASN A 8 5.92 -3.14 17.86
C ASN A 8 4.50 -3.22 18.41
N ILE A 9 3.62 -2.31 17.98
CA ILE A 9 2.24 -2.23 18.47
C ILE A 9 1.35 -3.24 17.75
N LEU A 10 1.60 -3.45 16.45
CA LEU A 10 0.77 -4.30 15.60
C LEU A 10 1.56 -5.44 14.97
N PRO A 11 2.34 -6.21 15.76
CA PRO A 11 3.23 -7.23 15.18
C PRO A 11 2.49 -8.35 14.45
N HIS A 12 1.20 -8.54 14.75
CA HIS A 12 0.37 -9.56 14.12
C HIS A 12 -0.80 -8.96 13.34
N ALA A 13 -0.80 -7.64 13.14
CA ALA A 13 -1.86 -7.02 12.36
C ALA A 13 -1.78 -7.45 10.91
N ASP A 14 -2.94 -7.77 10.35
CA ASP A 14 -3.06 -8.06 8.94
C ASP A 14 -3.31 -6.74 8.22
N ILE A 15 -2.39 -6.35 7.35
CA ILE A 15 -2.43 -5.04 6.71
C ILE A 15 -2.37 -5.22 5.20
N GLU A 16 -3.26 -4.53 4.48
CA GLU A 16 -3.27 -4.50 3.02
C GLU A 16 -3.28 -3.07 2.53
N ILE A 17 -2.60 -2.80 1.44
CA ILE A 17 -2.60 -1.50 0.78
C ILE A 17 -3.39 -1.63 -0.52
N ILE A 18 -4.25 -0.65 -0.80
CA ILE A 18 -4.92 -0.53 -2.09
C ILE A 18 -4.45 0.76 -2.74
N GLU A 19 -3.97 0.70 -3.97
CA GLU A 19 -3.65 1.87 -4.75
C GLU A 19 -4.48 1.88 -6.03
N GLU A 20 -5.07 3.03 -6.36
CA GLU A 20 -5.97 3.19 -7.49
C GLU A 20 -5.45 4.27 -8.42
N HIS A 21 -5.31 3.95 -9.68
CA HIS A 21 -4.80 4.87 -10.70
C HIS A 21 -5.53 4.68 -12.03
N PHE A 22 -5.21 5.53 -13.00
CA PHE A 22 -5.80 5.47 -14.32
C PHE A 22 -5.45 4.15 -15.03
N ARG A 23 -6.32 3.78 -15.98
CA ARG A 23 -6.25 2.49 -16.67
C ARG A 23 -4.86 2.14 -17.21
N ASN A 24 -4.19 3.09 -17.82
CA ASN A 24 -2.94 2.84 -18.54
C ASN A 24 -1.67 2.98 -17.70
N LYS A 25 -1.80 3.18 -16.39
CA LYS A 25 -0.61 3.22 -15.53
C LYS A 25 -0.04 1.81 -15.40
N ASN A 26 1.19 1.62 -15.89
CA ASN A 26 1.81 0.30 -15.99
C ASN A 26 2.41 -0.18 -14.69
N GLU A 27 2.98 0.70 -13.89
CA GLU A 27 3.72 0.32 -12.70
C GLU A 27 2.91 0.52 -11.43
N VAL A 28 3.22 -0.30 -10.42
CA VAL A 28 2.67 -0.11 -9.08
C VAL A 28 3.14 1.24 -8.55
N SER A 29 2.25 1.95 -7.87
CA SER A 29 2.52 3.27 -7.32
C SER A 29 3.77 3.30 -6.45
N GLY A 30 4.67 4.26 -6.71
CA GLY A 30 5.83 4.48 -5.86
C GLY A 30 5.44 4.89 -4.44
N THR A 31 4.34 5.60 -4.28
CA THR A 31 3.80 5.96 -2.97
C THR A 31 3.36 4.72 -2.20
N ALA A 32 2.67 3.79 -2.86
CA ALA A 32 2.26 2.54 -2.23
C ALA A 32 3.46 1.71 -1.80
N LYS A 33 4.50 1.65 -2.62
CA LYS A 33 5.74 0.95 -2.26
C LYS A 33 6.41 1.58 -1.06
N LYS A 34 6.41 2.90 -0.97
CA LYS A 34 6.97 3.62 0.18
C LYS A 34 6.20 3.32 1.46
N ILE A 35 4.89 3.29 1.37
CA ILE A 35 4.03 2.93 2.52
C ILE A 35 4.33 1.51 2.96
N ALA A 36 4.40 0.58 2.02
CA ALA A 36 4.71 -0.82 2.31
C ALA A 36 6.06 -0.94 3.01
N ASP A 37 7.07 -0.27 2.49
CA ASP A 37 8.41 -0.30 3.07
C ASP A 37 8.40 0.26 4.50
N THR A 38 7.72 1.37 4.71
CA THR A 38 7.61 2.00 6.03
C THR A 38 6.94 1.09 7.05
N LEU A 39 5.92 0.33 6.62
CA LEU A 39 5.19 -0.57 7.50
C LEU A 39 5.77 -1.98 7.56
N GLY A 40 6.83 -2.26 6.80
CA GLY A 40 7.43 -3.57 6.78
C GLY A 40 6.60 -4.62 6.04
N LEU A 41 5.83 -4.19 5.04
CA LEU A 41 4.96 -5.08 4.28
C LEU A 41 5.65 -5.60 3.02
N ASP A 42 5.16 -6.72 2.50
CA ASP A 42 5.63 -7.31 1.26
C ASP A 42 4.95 -6.60 0.07
N GLU A 43 5.73 -5.94 -0.75
CA GLU A 43 5.22 -5.22 -1.92
C GLU A 43 4.50 -6.14 -2.90
N GLU A 44 4.90 -7.39 -3.02
CA GLU A 44 4.33 -8.30 -4.00
C GLU A 44 2.99 -8.89 -3.57
N THR A 45 2.77 -9.07 -2.28
CA THR A 45 1.58 -9.75 -1.77
C THR A 45 0.62 -8.85 -1.03
N GLN A 46 1.07 -7.67 -0.58
CA GLN A 46 0.26 -6.79 0.27
C GLN A 46 -0.07 -5.45 -0.36
N ILE A 47 0.24 -5.27 -1.65
CA ILE A 47 -0.22 -4.11 -2.41
C ILE A 47 -1.20 -4.58 -3.47
N ASN A 48 -2.39 -3.99 -3.47
CA ASN A 48 -3.46 -4.30 -4.41
C ASN A 48 -3.64 -3.12 -5.35
N SER A 49 -3.52 -3.35 -6.64
CA SER A 49 -3.57 -2.30 -7.64
C SER A 49 -4.87 -2.34 -8.42
N ILE A 50 -5.53 -1.19 -8.47
CA ILE A 50 -6.76 -1.02 -9.24
C ILE A 50 -6.50 -0.01 -10.36
N ARG A 51 -6.90 -0.36 -11.57
CA ARG A 51 -6.73 0.47 -12.76
C ARG A 51 -8.09 0.69 -13.42
N VAL A 52 -8.59 1.92 -13.32
CA VAL A 52 -9.92 2.26 -13.85
C VAL A 52 -9.91 3.68 -14.41
N GLY A 53 -10.35 3.82 -15.65
CA GLY A 53 -10.61 5.11 -16.26
C GLY A 53 -9.47 6.11 -16.10
N GLY A 54 -9.78 7.29 -15.58
CA GLY A 54 -8.85 8.39 -15.40
C GLY A 54 -8.58 8.75 -13.94
N ILE A 55 -8.64 7.78 -13.05
CA ILE A 55 -8.36 8.04 -11.63
C ILE A 55 -6.95 8.60 -11.48
N VAL A 56 -6.84 9.74 -10.79
CA VAL A 56 -5.56 10.44 -10.65
C VAL A 56 -4.61 9.71 -9.71
N GLY A 57 -5.14 9.19 -8.62
CA GLY A 57 -4.35 8.43 -7.65
C GLY A 57 -5.03 8.42 -6.30
N LYS A 58 -5.24 7.24 -5.76
CA LYS A 58 -5.82 7.07 -4.41
C LYS A 58 -5.08 5.95 -3.70
N HIS A 59 -4.86 6.11 -2.43
CA HIS A 59 -4.17 5.13 -1.60
C HIS A 59 -4.97 4.87 -0.33
N LYS A 60 -5.10 3.60 0.03
CA LYS A 60 -5.80 3.18 1.23
C LYS A 60 -4.98 2.11 1.94
N VAL A 61 -4.87 2.23 3.25
CA VAL A 61 -4.24 1.22 4.09
C VAL A 61 -5.34 0.61 4.96
N ILE A 62 -5.48 -0.70 4.90
CA ILE A 62 -6.52 -1.42 5.62
C ILE A 62 -5.86 -2.28 6.70
N PHE A 63 -6.32 -2.10 7.93
CA PHE A 63 -5.88 -2.88 9.08
C PHE A 63 -6.99 -3.86 9.44
N GLY A 64 -6.67 -5.13 9.36
CA GLY A 64 -7.61 -6.19 9.71
C GLY A 64 -7.58 -6.59 11.18
#